data_7ebd82e5a6be75c1702c42690f5ca2a6
#
_entry.id   7ebd82e5a6be75c1702c42690f5ca2a6
#
_cell.length_a   1.000
_cell.length_b   1.000
_cell.length_c   1.000
_cell.angle_alpha   90.00
_cell.angle_beta   90.00
_cell.angle_gamma   90.00
#
_symmetry.space_group_name_H-M   'P 1'
#
loop_
_entity.id
_entity.type
_entity.pdbx_description
1 polymer ?
#
loop_
_entity_poly.entity_id
_entity_poly.type
_entity_poly.pdbx_seq_one_letter_code
_entity_poly.pdbx_strand_id
1 'polypeptide(L)'
;MCEERAVPARGPAKEATHMPRKLFCQLCPAAYAVSVAKQCAMRRLQDAAAHTPFCTRQQALLPVVLYRHKSLIRRTLGNTRPELQENKAVNLALAAPRVNGALLRPGQVFSFWHMVGSVTAKKGYREGLTISGGQACSDIGGGLCQMTNLIHWMVLHSPLTVTEHHHHDQLDLFPDYHRQVPFGTGTSVFYNYIDYRVRNDTGMAFQLVVYVTEKYLCGELRAQRPLAVKYHIAAQNERFVRRNGVVYREGEVWRTCVDKRTGNTLSRQLVRQNHARVLYDESFLPCVEEQQPGPAARGKGSAAP
;
A
#
# COMPACT_ATOMS: atom_id res chain seq x y z
N MET A 1 -1.79 72.55 26.65
CA MET A 1 -3.01 71.76 26.47
C MET A 1 -2.95 71.20 25.08
N CYS A 2 -2.48 69.98 24.95
CA CYS A 2 -2.51 69.21 23.69
C CYS A 2 -3.52 68.08 23.88
N GLU A 3 -4.58 68.12 23.07
CA GLU A 3 -5.61 67.10 23.06
C GLU A 3 -5.08 65.81 22.38
N GLU A 4 -5.07 64.70 23.14
CA GLU A 4 -4.82 63.35 22.61
C GLU A 4 -6.09 62.88 21.86
N ARG A 5 -5.99 62.70 20.53
CA ARG A 5 -7.00 62.02 19.73
C ARG A 5 -6.90 60.52 19.87
N ALA A 6 -7.91 59.92 20.48
CA ALA A 6 -8.07 58.51 20.60
C ALA A 6 -8.24 57.83 19.20
N VAL A 7 -7.45 56.82 18.90
CA VAL A 7 -7.55 55.95 17.72
C VAL A 7 -8.62 54.88 17.99
N PRO A 8 -9.62 54.68 17.12
CA PRO A 8 -10.65 53.64 17.33
C PRO A 8 -10.04 52.22 17.23
N ALA A 9 -10.37 51.39 18.20
CA ALA A 9 -10.03 49.98 18.21
C ALA A 9 -10.60 49.24 17.01
N ARG A 10 -9.78 48.56 16.22
CA ARG A 10 -10.23 47.64 15.16
C ARG A 10 -10.87 46.42 15.83
N GLY A 11 -12.15 46.22 15.52
CA GLY A 11 -12.90 45.03 15.92
C GLY A 11 -12.26 43.73 15.37
N PRO A 12 -12.55 42.55 15.99
CA PRO A 12 -11.98 41.30 15.60
C PRO A 12 -12.32 40.96 14.15
N ALA A 13 -11.29 40.66 13.36
CA ALA A 13 -11.43 40.17 12.00
C ALA A 13 -12.24 38.86 12.05
N LYS A 14 -13.38 38.80 11.34
CA LYS A 14 -14.13 37.56 11.13
C LYS A 14 -13.22 36.59 10.38
N GLU A 15 -12.72 35.57 11.06
CA GLU A 15 -12.15 34.40 10.39
C GLU A 15 -13.23 33.79 9.48
N ALA A 16 -13.07 33.95 8.19
CA ALA A 16 -13.88 33.27 7.20
C ALA A 16 -13.57 31.77 7.30
N THR A 17 -14.44 31.03 7.97
CA THR A 17 -14.43 29.55 7.95
C THR A 17 -14.63 29.09 6.53
N HIS A 18 -13.52 28.84 5.83
CA HIS A 18 -13.52 28.24 4.50
C HIS A 18 -13.99 26.79 4.64
N MET A 19 -15.29 26.53 4.55
CA MET A 19 -15.79 25.16 4.46
C MET A 19 -15.21 24.51 3.21
N PRO A 20 -14.48 23.39 3.34
CA PRO A 20 -13.88 22.74 2.20
C PRO A 20 -15.00 22.33 1.23
N ARG A 21 -14.88 22.72 -0.04
CA ARG A 21 -15.81 22.34 -1.10
C ARG A 21 -15.92 20.81 -1.15
N LYS A 22 -17.14 20.27 -0.95
CA LYS A 22 -17.38 18.83 -1.11
C LYS A 22 -17.02 18.41 -2.53
N LEU A 23 -16.24 17.34 -2.66
CA LEU A 23 -15.94 16.74 -3.95
C LEU A 23 -17.21 16.12 -4.55
N PHE A 24 -17.31 16.08 -5.89
CA PHE A 24 -18.46 15.50 -6.59
C PHE A 24 -18.80 14.08 -6.10
N CYS A 25 -17.78 13.23 -5.90
CA CYS A 25 -17.93 11.86 -5.38
C CYS A 25 -18.47 11.79 -3.94
N GLN A 26 -18.47 12.89 -3.19
CA GLN A 26 -18.97 12.96 -1.81
C GLN A 26 -20.44 13.44 -1.73
N LEU A 27 -21.06 13.81 -2.86
CA LEU A 27 -22.42 14.34 -2.88
C LEU A 27 -23.48 13.26 -2.64
N CYS A 28 -23.35 12.12 -3.28
CA CYS A 28 -24.27 10.99 -3.15
C CYS A 28 -23.63 9.69 -3.70
N PRO A 29 -24.20 8.50 -3.38
CA PRO A 29 -23.71 7.23 -3.91
C PRO A 29 -23.66 7.14 -5.44
N ALA A 30 -24.61 7.75 -6.14
CA ALA A 30 -24.61 7.80 -7.61
C ALA A 30 -23.43 8.61 -8.16
N ALA A 31 -23.14 9.78 -7.57
CA ALA A 31 -21.99 10.59 -7.93
C ALA A 31 -20.65 9.87 -7.68
N TYR A 32 -20.58 9.10 -6.60
CA TYR A 32 -19.42 8.22 -6.33
C TYR A 32 -19.26 7.17 -7.44
N ALA A 33 -20.33 6.45 -7.80
CA ALA A 33 -20.30 5.43 -8.84
C ALA A 33 -19.87 6.00 -10.21
N VAL A 34 -20.38 7.19 -10.58
CA VAL A 34 -19.97 7.90 -11.80
C VAL A 34 -18.50 8.28 -11.76
N SER A 35 -17.99 8.76 -10.61
CA SER A 35 -16.58 9.09 -10.43
C SER A 35 -15.69 7.88 -10.59
N VAL A 36 -16.05 6.73 -10.01
CA VAL A 36 -15.32 5.46 -10.15
C VAL A 36 -15.34 5.00 -11.61
N ALA A 37 -16.51 5.02 -12.29
CA ALA A 37 -16.63 4.64 -13.69
C ALA A 37 -15.74 5.50 -14.59
N LYS A 38 -15.72 6.82 -14.36
CA LYS A 38 -14.83 7.75 -15.05
C LYS A 38 -13.36 7.38 -14.86
N GLN A 39 -12.91 7.13 -13.64
CA GLN A 39 -11.52 6.75 -13.35
C GLN A 39 -11.14 5.44 -14.04
N CYS A 40 -12.04 4.45 -14.00
CA CYS A 40 -11.85 3.18 -14.69
C CYS A 40 -11.74 3.35 -16.22
N ALA A 41 -12.57 4.19 -16.80
CA ALA A 41 -12.55 4.49 -18.24
C ALA A 41 -11.25 5.21 -18.63
N MET A 42 -10.87 6.24 -17.87
CA MET A 42 -9.62 6.97 -18.10
C MET A 42 -8.39 6.05 -18.03
N ARG A 43 -8.35 5.15 -17.04
CA ARG A 43 -7.26 4.17 -16.91
C ARG A 43 -7.16 3.28 -18.15
N ARG A 44 -8.28 2.76 -18.64
CA ARG A 44 -8.32 1.93 -19.85
C ARG A 44 -7.84 2.70 -21.08
N LEU A 45 -8.25 3.95 -21.23
CA LEU A 45 -7.80 4.81 -22.32
C LEU A 45 -6.30 5.09 -22.25
N GLN A 46 -5.77 5.37 -21.07
CA GLN A 46 -4.34 5.57 -20.85
C GLN A 46 -3.53 4.31 -21.21
N ASP A 47 -3.97 3.13 -20.76
CA ASP A 47 -3.31 1.88 -21.05
C ASP A 47 -3.35 1.56 -22.56
N ALA A 48 -4.47 1.84 -23.22
CA ALA A 48 -4.61 1.65 -24.67
C ALA A 48 -3.73 2.64 -25.46
N ALA A 49 -3.72 3.93 -25.08
CA ALA A 49 -2.88 4.94 -25.72
C ALA A 49 -1.38 4.68 -25.53
N ALA A 50 -1.00 4.15 -24.38
CA ALA A 50 0.38 3.76 -24.08
C ALA A 50 0.76 2.38 -24.70
N HIS A 51 -0.17 1.69 -25.38
CA HIS A 51 0.03 0.33 -25.89
C HIS A 51 0.69 -0.59 -24.84
N THR A 52 0.23 -0.51 -23.59
CA THR A 52 0.84 -1.22 -22.46
C THR A 52 0.88 -2.73 -22.71
N PRO A 53 2.08 -3.34 -22.78
CA PRO A 53 2.22 -4.78 -23.08
C PRO A 53 1.95 -5.60 -21.82
N PHE A 54 0.69 -5.86 -21.53
CA PHE A 54 0.32 -6.64 -20.34
C PHE A 54 0.81 -8.08 -20.43
N CYS A 55 1.18 -8.62 -19.25
CA CYS A 55 1.53 -10.02 -19.12
C CYS A 55 0.33 -10.93 -19.38
N THR A 56 0.59 -12.17 -19.78
CA THR A 56 -0.39 -13.23 -20.03
C THR A 56 -0.27 -14.32 -18.98
N ARG A 57 -1.19 -15.28 -18.96
CA ARG A 57 -1.07 -16.47 -18.11
C ARG A 57 -0.51 -17.65 -18.89
N GLN A 58 0.31 -18.45 -18.20
CA GLN A 58 0.83 -19.71 -18.71
C GLN A 58 0.72 -20.78 -17.63
N GLN A 59 0.27 -21.99 -18.00
CA GLN A 59 0.13 -23.10 -17.07
C GLN A 59 1.48 -23.78 -16.76
N ALA A 60 2.34 -23.93 -17.78
CA ALA A 60 3.67 -24.50 -17.58
C ALA A 60 4.51 -23.60 -16.68
N LEU A 61 5.09 -24.19 -15.65
CA LEU A 61 5.86 -23.44 -14.66
C LEU A 61 7.29 -23.20 -15.13
N LEU A 62 7.79 -21.98 -14.91
CA LEU A 62 9.21 -21.69 -15.08
C LEU A 62 10.05 -22.49 -14.06
N PRO A 63 11.26 -22.94 -14.44
CA PRO A 63 12.00 -23.96 -13.67
C PRO A 63 12.51 -23.47 -12.31
N VAL A 64 12.86 -22.19 -12.20
CA VAL A 64 13.57 -21.68 -11.01
C VAL A 64 12.62 -20.93 -10.08
N VAL A 65 12.52 -21.38 -8.83
CA VAL A 65 11.86 -20.64 -7.77
C VAL A 65 12.84 -19.64 -7.16
N LEU A 66 12.56 -18.36 -7.31
CA LEU A 66 13.40 -17.30 -6.72
C LEU A 66 13.00 -16.99 -5.27
N TYR A 67 11.71 -16.94 -5.01
CA TYR A 67 11.17 -16.61 -3.69
C TYR A 67 9.81 -17.27 -3.47
N ARG A 68 9.55 -17.65 -2.23
CA ARG A 68 8.27 -18.19 -1.77
C ARG A 68 7.80 -17.40 -0.55
N HIS A 69 6.51 -17.15 -0.49
CA HIS A 69 5.89 -16.57 0.69
C HIS A 69 4.51 -17.15 0.93
N LYS A 70 4.11 -17.21 2.21
CA LYS A 70 2.76 -17.59 2.61
C LYS A 70 2.23 -16.59 3.63
N SER A 71 0.99 -16.19 3.49
CA SER A 71 0.32 -15.23 4.36
C SER A 71 -0.93 -15.86 4.96
N LEU A 72 -1.05 -15.84 6.28
CA LEU A 72 -2.23 -16.36 6.98
C LEU A 72 -3.48 -15.57 6.54
N ILE A 73 -4.50 -16.28 6.07
CA ILE A 73 -5.72 -15.64 5.54
C ILE A 73 -6.57 -15.08 6.69
N ARG A 74 -6.91 -15.93 7.68
CA ARG A 74 -7.75 -15.53 8.81
C ARG A 74 -6.88 -15.00 9.93
N ARG A 75 -7.01 -13.72 10.22
CA ARG A 75 -6.28 -13.06 11.31
C ARG A 75 -7.28 -12.38 12.23
N THR A 76 -7.05 -12.47 13.51
CA THR A 76 -7.75 -11.60 14.46
C THR A 76 -7.17 -10.19 14.33
N LEU A 77 -7.98 -9.24 13.90
CA LEU A 77 -7.60 -7.85 13.69
C LEU A 77 -8.48 -6.98 14.59
N GLY A 78 -8.05 -6.79 15.84
CA GLY A 78 -8.83 -6.03 16.84
C GLY A 78 -10.28 -6.52 16.95
N ASN A 79 -11.23 -5.61 16.95
CA ASN A 79 -12.67 -5.87 17.05
C ASN A 79 -13.35 -6.10 15.68
N THR A 80 -12.62 -6.51 14.65
CA THR A 80 -13.21 -6.77 13.34
C THR A 80 -14.09 -8.02 13.38
N ARG A 81 -15.24 -7.96 12.69
CA ARG A 81 -16.20 -9.09 12.61
C ARG A 81 -15.53 -10.31 11.96
N PRO A 82 -15.57 -11.50 12.58
CA PRO A 82 -14.94 -12.72 12.03
C PRO A 82 -15.45 -13.07 10.63
N GLU A 83 -16.71 -12.79 10.33
CA GLU A 83 -17.34 -13.00 9.02
C GLU A 83 -16.57 -12.31 7.88
N LEU A 84 -16.03 -11.12 8.11
CA LEU A 84 -15.22 -10.40 7.10
C LEU A 84 -13.93 -11.15 6.75
N GLN A 85 -13.40 -11.98 7.67
CA GLN A 85 -12.24 -12.82 7.41
C GLN A 85 -12.62 -14.06 6.57
N GLU A 86 -13.80 -14.63 6.79
CA GLU A 86 -14.33 -15.72 5.95
C GLU A 86 -14.63 -15.22 4.54
N ASN A 87 -15.28 -14.08 4.43
CA ASN A 87 -15.56 -13.45 3.13
C ASN A 87 -14.27 -13.10 2.37
N LYS A 88 -13.24 -12.62 3.07
CA LYS A 88 -11.90 -12.43 2.48
C LYS A 88 -11.32 -13.72 1.93
N ALA A 89 -11.47 -14.85 2.64
CA ALA A 89 -10.99 -16.14 2.14
C ALA A 89 -11.67 -16.51 0.82
N VAL A 90 -12.98 -16.29 0.70
CA VAL A 90 -13.73 -16.47 -0.55
C VAL A 90 -13.21 -15.53 -1.65
N ASN A 91 -13.03 -14.24 -1.35
CA ASN A 91 -12.54 -13.27 -2.32
C ASN A 91 -11.14 -13.63 -2.85
N LEU A 92 -10.24 -14.08 -1.97
CA LEU A 92 -8.90 -14.53 -2.36
C LEU A 92 -8.95 -15.80 -3.21
N ALA A 93 -9.84 -16.75 -2.87
CA ALA A 93 -10.01 -17.98 -3.65
C ALA A 93 -10.53 -17.71 -5.07
N LEU A 94 -11.40 -16.72 -5.25
CA LEU A 94 -11.90 -16.29 -6.57
C LEU A 94 -10.83 -15.54 -7.38
N ALA A 95 -10.00 -14.74 -6.73
CA ALA A 95 -8.99 -13.93 -7.42
C ALA A 95 -7.70 -14.71 -7.73
N ALA A 96 -7.28 -15.65 -6.88
CA ALA A 96 -6.02 -16.37 -7.04
C ALA A 96 -5.88 -17.09 -8.40
N PRO A 97 -6.88 -17.81 -8.93
CA PRO A 97 -6.77 -18.44 -10.25
C PRO A 97 -6.61 -17.45 -11.40
N ARG A 98 -7.01 -16.19 -11.20
CA ARG A 98 -6.86 -15.13 -12.20
C ARG A 98 -5.42 -14.64 -12.33
N VAL A 99 -4.70 -14.63 -11.21
CA VAL A 99 -3.29 -14.19 -11.12
C VAL A 99 -2.33 -15.36 -11.32
N ASN A 100 -2.74 -16.57 -10.93
CA ASN A 100 -1.90 -17.76 -11.02
C ASN A 100 -1.41 -18.01 -12.45
N GLY A 101 -0.09 -18.19 -12.59
CA GLY A 101 0.57 -18.40 -13.88
C GLY A 101 0.85 -17.09 -14.64
N ALA A 102 0.69 -15.92 -14.06
CA ALA A 102 1.01 -14.65 -14.71
C ALA A 102 2.49 -14.63 -15.15
N LEU A 103 2.73 -14.62 -16.46
CA LEU A 103 4.05 -14.70 -17.09
C LEU A 103 4.45 -13.32 -17.61
N LEU A 104 5.50 -12.75 -17.00
CA LEU A 104 6.07 -11.45 -17.37
C LEU A 104 7.29 -11.67 -18.24
N ARG A 105 7.13 -11.55 -19.57
CA ARG A 105 8.25 -11.52 -20.50
C ARG A 105 8.97 -10.16 -20.43
N PRO A 106 10.19 -10.05 -21.00
CA PRO A 106 10.87 -8.74 -21.11
C PRO A 106 9.96 -7.67 -21.67
N GLY A 107 9.95 -6.49 -21.03
CA GLY A 107 9.13 -5.34 -21.38
C GLY A 107 7.66 -5.39 -20.91
N GLN A 108 7.15 -6.55 -20.50
CA GLN A 108 5.75 -6.70 -20.10
C GLN A 108 5.47 -6.14 -18.70
N VAL A 109 4.19 -5.76 -18.52
CA VAL A 109 3.65 -5.20 -17.28
C VAL A 109 2.63 -6.17 -16.67
N PHE A 110 2.82 -6.52 -15.41
CA PHE A 110 1.77 -7.09 -14.57
C PHE A 110 0.93 -5.95 -14.03
N SER A 111 -0.40 -6.03 -14.16
CA SER A 111 -1.37 -5.18 -13.51
C SER A 111 -2.34 -6.07 -12.75
N PHE A 112 -2.52 -5.80 -11.47
CA PHE A 112 -3.39 -6.61 -10.62
C PHE A 112 -4.82 -6.61 -11.15
N TRP A 113 -5.35 -5.41 -11.47
CA TRP A 113 -6.73 -5.31 -11.95
C TRP A 113 -6.93 -5.76 -13.39
N HIS A 114 -5.90 -5.68 -14.24
CA HIS A 114 -5.96 -6.29 -15.57
C HIS A 114 -6.12 -7.83 -15.48
N MET A 115 -5.43 -8.46 -14.53
CA MET A 115 -5.50 -9.92 -14.34
C MET A 115 -6.78 -10.35 -13.62
N VAL A 116 -7.16 -9.71 -12.53
CA VAL A 116 -8.32 -10.09 -11.70
C VAL A 116 -9.64 -9.69 -12.37
N GLY A 117 -9.67 -8.53 -13.00
CA GLY A 117 -10.87 -7.95 -13.58
C GLY A 117 -11.82 -7.35 -12.54
N SER A 118 -13.06 -7.09 -12.94
CA SER A 118 -14.06 -6.48 -12.06
C SER A 118 -14.49 -7.41 -10.94
N VAL A 119 -14.57 -6.86 -9.74
CA VAL A 119 -14.95 -7.52 -8.50
C VAL A 119 -16.40 -7.13 -8.20
N THR A 120 -17.32 -8.09 -8.31
CA THR A 120 -18.76 -7.86 -8.15
C THR A 120 -19.42 -9.01 -7.40
N ALA A 121 -20.53 -8.74 -6.70
CA ALA A 121 -21.33 -9.78 -6.05
C ALA A 121 -21.84 -10.83 -7.05
N LYS A 122 -22.18 -10.44 -8.29
CA LYS A 122 -22.59 -11.36 -9.36
C LYS A 122 -21.53 -12.39 -9.72
N LYS A 123 -20.24 -12.10 -9.48
CA LYS A 123 -19.12 -13.02 -9.67
C LYS A 123 -18.77 -13.83 -8.42
N GLY A 124 -19.58 -13.73 -7.35
CA GLY A 124 -19.40 -14.45 -6.10
C GLY A 124 -18.52 -13.72 -5.06
N TYR A 125 -18.00 -12.51 -5.38
CA TYR A 125 -17.26 -11.74 -4.39
C TYR A 125 -18.18 -11.26 -3.27
N ARG A 126 -17.66 -11.26 -2.04
CA ARG A 126 -18.38 -10.91 -0.83
C ARG A 126 -17.83 -9.64 -0.19
N GLU A 127 -18.61 -9.05 0.71
CA GLU A 127 -18.11 -7.97 1.55
C GLU A 127 -16.93 -8.44 2.40
N GLY A 128 -15.84 -7.72 2.35
CA GLY A 128 -14.65 -7.95 3.15
C GLY A 128 -14.09 -6.64 3.68
N LEU A 129 -13.13 -6.72 4.60
CA LEU A 129 -12.50 -5.55 5.20
C LEU A 129 -11.76 -4.73 4.14
N THR A 130 -12.06 -3.44 4.09
CA THR A 130 -11.34 -2.42 3.31
C THR A 130 -10.93 -1.26 4.21
N ILE A 131 -10.04 -0.41 3.72
CA ILE A 131 -9.64 0.83 4.38
C ILE A 131 -9.97 1.97 3.41
N SER A 132 -10.83 2.88 3.83
CA SER A 132 -11.21 4.05 3.06
C SER A 132 -11.27 5.28 3.96
N GLY A 133 -10.71 6.41 3.49
CA GLY A 133 -10.66 7.65 4.28
C GLY A 133 -9.95 7.50 5.64
N GLY A 134 -9.03 6.54 5.78
CA GLY A 134 -8.33 6.28 7.04
C GLY A 134 -9.14 5.50 8.08
N GLN A 135 -10.26 4.89 7.69
CA GLN A 135 -11.10 4.07 8.57
C GLN A 135 -11.30 2.67 8.00
N ALA A 136 -11.43 1.69 8.89
CA ALA A 136 -11.81 0.33 8.51
C ALA A 136 -13.30 0.34 8.12
N CYS A 137 -13.60 -0.12 6.92
CA CYS A 137 -14.96 -0.27 6.39
C CYS A 137 -15.11 -1.63 5.69
N SER A 138 -16.27 -1.93 5.12
CA SER A 138 -16.48 -3.14 4.33
C SER A 138 -16.95 -2.78 2.92
N ASP A 139 -16.49 -3.55 1.92
CA ASP A 139 -16.94 -3.43 0.54
C ASP A 139 -16.79 -4.77 -0.19
N ILE A 140 -17.49 -4.91 -1.31
CA ILE A 140 -17.41 -6.12 -2.16
C ILE A 140 -15.98 -6.31 -2.65
N GLY A 141 -15.43 -7.51 -2.41
CA GLY A 141 -14.04 -7.83 -2.74
C GLY A 141 -13.01 -7.33 -1.73
N GLY A 142 -13.46 -6.86 -0.56
CA GLY A 142 -12.55 -6.47 0.52
C GLY A 142 -11.58 -7.58 0.90
N GLY A 143 -10.35 -7.20 1.30
CA GLY A 143 -9.27 -8.10 1.67
C GLY A 143 -8.35 -8.51 0.51
N LEU A 144 -8.60 -8.13 -0.73
CA LEU A 144 -7.72 -8.43 -1.88
C LEU A 144 -6.34 -7.76 -1.78
N CYS A 145 -6.20 -6.70 -0.98
CA CYS A 145 -4.89 -6.11 -0.68
C CYS A 145 -3.90 -7.14 -0.08
N GLN A 146 -4.40 -8.21 0.59
CA GLN A 146 -3.53 -9.28 1.07
C GLN A 146 -2.80 -9.99 -0.08
N MET A 147 -3.44 -10.15 -1.25
CA MET A 147 -2.80 -10.76 -2.43
C MET A 147 -1.76 -9.83 -3.04
N THR A 148 -2.05 -8.54 -3.15
CA THR A 148 -1.05 -7.58 -3.65
C THR A 148 0.10 -7.40 -2.67
N ASN A 149 -0.13 -7.47 -1.35
CA ASN A 149 0.93 -7.53 -0.33
C ASN A 149 1.85 -8.73 -0.53
N LEU A 150 1.28 -9.93 -0.75
CA LEU A 150 2.04 -11.14 -1.03
C LEU A 150 2.90 -10.98 -2.29
N ILE A 151 2.31 -10.47 -3.38
CA ILE A 151 3.01 -10.27 -4.65
C ILE A 151 4.11 -9.23 -4.50
N HIS A 152 3.81 -8.09 -3.86
CA HIS A 152 4.79 -7.02 -3.64
C HIS A 152 5.99 -7.53 -2.84
N TRP A 153 5.74 -8.28 -1.77
CA TRP A 153 6.81 -8.87 -0.98
C TRP A 153 7.71 -9.78 -1.82
N MET A 154 7.14 -10.62 -2.68
CA MET A 154 7.92 -11.46 -3.58
C MET A 154 8.69 -10.64 -4.62
N VAL A 155 8.06 -9.60 -5.18
CA VAL A 155 8.68 -8.71 -6.17
C VAL A 155 9.88 -7.96 -5.59
N LEU A 156 9.84 -7.53 -4.33
CA LEU A 156 10.97 -6.89 -3.65
C LEU A 156 12.21 -7.79 -3.62
N HIS A 157 12.06 -9.12 -3.72
CA HIS A 157 13.15 -10.08 -3.78
C HIS A 157 13.59 -10.44 -5.23
N SER A 158 13.31 -9.56 -6.19
CA SER A 158 13.57 -9.77 -7.61
C SER A 158 14.06 -8.50 -8.30
N PRO A 159 14.62 -8.58 -9.51
CA PRO A 159 15.00 -7.40 -10.29
C PRO A 159 13.83 -6.69 -10.98
N LEU A 160 12.58 -7.11 -10.74
CA LEU A 160 11.40 -6.49 -11.32
C LEU A 160 11.20 -5.08 -10.78
N THR A 161 10.69 -4.18 -11.63
CA THR A 161 10.45 -2.78 -11.31
C THR A 161 8.99 -2.55 -10.94
N VAL A 162 8.73 -2.06 -9.73
CA VAL A 162 7.39 -1.62 -9.32
C VAL A 162 7.10 -0.27 -9.96
N THR A 163 6.09 -0.20 -10.83
CA THR A 163 5.72 1.01 -11.59
C THR A 163 4.51 1.71 -11.03
N GLU A 164 3.66 1.01 -10.26
CA GLU A 164 2.56 1.61 -9.52
C GLU A 164 2.39 0.89 -8.18
N HIS A 165 2.44 1.66 -7.11
CA HIS A 165 2.30 1.19 -5.74
C HIS A 165 1.60 2.25 -4.90
N HIS A 166 0.51 1.87 -4.27
CA HIS A 166 -0.22 2.70 -3.32
C HIS A 166 -0.20 2.03 -1.95
N HIS A 167 -0.15 2.83 -0.91
CA HIS A 167 -0.12 2.37 0.48
C HIS A 167 -0.96 3.29 1.37
N HIS A 168 -1.48 2.79 2.47
CA HIS A 168 -2.11 3.60 3.52
C HIS A 168 -1.02 4.22 4.39
N ASP A 169 -0.38 5.29 3.90
CA ASP A 169 0.88 5.83 4.41
C ASP A 169 0.82 6.46 5.79
N GLN A 170 -0.36 6.85 6.21
CA GLN A 170 -0.52 7.74 7.36
C GLN A 170 -1.07 7.02 8.60
N LEU A 171 -1.43 5.75 8.50
CA LEU A 171 -2.15 5.05 9.55
C LEU A 171 -1.58 3.64 9.79
N ASP A 172 -1.26 3.35 11.04
CA ASP A 172 -1.02 2.00 11.54
C ASP A 172 -2.28 1.53 12.28
N LEU A 173 -3.04 0.66 11.62
CA LEU A 173 -4.39 0.25 12.05
C LEU A 173 -4.40 -0.97 12.96
N PHE A 174 -3.34 -1.75 12.96
CA PHE A 174 -3.32 -3.04 13.64
C PHE A 174 -1.95 -3.33 14.23
N PRO A 175 -1.88 -3.83 15.48
CA PRO A 175 -0.62 -4.21 16.10
C PRO A 175 0.11 -5.30 15.32
N ASP A 176 1.42 -5.39 15.53
CA ASP A 176 2.28 -6.42 14.94
C ASP A 176 2.10 -7.76 15.65
N TYR A 177 1.07 -8.51 15.30
CA TYR A 177 0.93 -9.90 15.74
C TYR A 177 1.92 -10.81 14.99
N HIS A 178 3.18 -10.87 15.44
CA HIS A 178 4.25 -11.69 14.82
C HIS A 178 4.37 -11.47 13.30
N ARG A 179 4.32 -10.23 12.87
CA ARG A 179 4.46 -9.84 11.46
C ARG A 179 5.83 -10.28 10.92
N GLN A 180 5.85 -11.08 9.86
CA GLN A 180 7.07 -11.54 9.20
C GLN A 180 7.61 -10.56 8.15
N VAL A 181 6.77 -9.62 7.73
CA VAL A 181 7.04 -8.66 6.66
C VAL A 181 7.12 -7.27 7.28
N PRO A 182 8.16 -6.46 7.01
CA PRO A 182 8.31 -5.15 7.60
C PRO A 182 7.08 -4.25 7.41
N PHE A 183 6.79 -3.40 8.40
CA PHE A 183 5.79 -2.36 8.28
C PHE A 183 6.16 -1.41 7.12
N GLY A 184 5.17 -0.94 6.36
CA GLY A 184 5.40 -0.08 5.20
C GLY A 184 5.57 -0.81 3.87
N THR A 185 5.58 -2.16 3.84
CA THR A 185 5.58 -2.94 2.60
C THR A 185 4.17 -3.37 2.16
N GLY A 186 3.14 -2.81 2.78
CA GLY A 186 1.76 -3.05 2.39
C GLY A 186 1.40 -2.40 1.05
N THR A 187 0.25 -2.78 0.51
CA THR A 187 -0.31 -2.23 -0.72
C THR A 187 -1.77 -1.89 -0.53
N SER A 188 -2.25 -0.90 -1.27
CA SER A 188 -3.66 -0.54 -1.35
C SER A 188 -4.10 -0.65 -2.80
N VAL A 189 -5.22 -1.30 -3.03
CA VAL A 189 -5.79 -1.43 -4.36
C VAL A 189 -7.30 -1.16 -4.33
N PHE A 190 -7.80 -0.41 -5.32
CA PHE A 190 -9.22 -0.21 -5.59
C PHE A 190 -9.51 -0.47 -7.05
N TYR A 191 -10.62 -1.15 -7.34
CA TYR A 191 -10.88 -1.63 -8.68
C TYR A 191 -10.68 -0.57 -9.74
N ASN A 192 -9.68 -0.85 -10.53
CA ASN A 192 -9.23 -0.27 -11.79
C ASN A 192 -8.88 1.22 -11.79
N TYR A 193 -8.62 1.84 -10.65
CA TYR A 193 -8.03 3.20 -10.59
C TYR A 193 -6.91 3.35 -9.56
N ILE A 194 -6.86 2.47 -8.54
CA ILE A 194 -5.70 2.30 -7.65
C ILE A 194 -5.21 0.87 -7.87
N ASP A 195 -4.17 0.72 -8.68
CA ASP A 195 -3.64 -0.57 -9.11
C ASP A 195 -2.30 -0.89 -8.43
N TYR A 196 -1.87 -2.12 -8.56
CA TYR A 196 -0.51 -2.55 -8.29
C TYR A 196 0.10 -3.05 -9.59
N ARG A 197 1.19 -2.39 -10.04
CA ARG A 197 1.83 -2.71 -11.32
C ARG A 197 3.30 -2.96 -11.19
N VAL A 198 3.77 -3.94 -11.96
CA VAL A 198 5.18 -4.36 -12.00
C VAL A 198 5.60 -4.53 -13.45
N ARG A 199 6.74 -3.97 -13.83
CA ARG A 199 7.33 -4.11 -15.17
C ARG A 199 8.58 -4.99 -15.10
N ASN A 200 8.76 -5.80 -16.14
CA ASN A 200 9.95 -6.60 -16.32
C ASN A 200 10.93 -5.88 -17.25
N ASP A 201 11.91 -5.19 -16.67
CA ASP A 201 12.97 -4.49 -17.42
C ASP A 201 14.21 -5.37 -17.67
N THR A 202 14.11 -6.69 -17.41
CA THR A 202 15.22 -7.62 -17.60
C THR A 202 15.13 -8.37 -18.92
N GLY A 203 16.21 -9.07 -19.29
CA GLY A 203 16.26 -9.92 -20.49
C GLY A 203 15.74 -11.36 -20.27
N MET A 204 14.96 -11.68 -19.23
CA MET A 204 14.42 -13.02 -18.97
C MET A 204 12.98 -12.97 -18.46
N ALA A 205 12.26 -14.08 -18.58
CA ALA A 205 10.89 -14.17 -18.11
C ALA A 205 10.81 -14.49 -16.62
N PHE A 206 9.75 -13.93 -15.97
CA PHE A 206 9.33 -14.23 -14.60
C PHE A 206 7.89 -14.72 -14.58
N GLN A 207 7.53 -15.48 -13.56
CA GLN A 207 6.18 -16.00 -13.42
C GLN A 207 5.72 -15.94 -11.96
N LEU A 208 4.51 -15.41 -11.77
CA LEU A 208 3.83 -15.43 -10.48
C LEU A 208 2.94 -16.68 -10.40
N VAL A 209 3.13 -17.44 -9.34
CA VAL A 209 2.26 -18.54 -8.94
C VAL A 209 1.57 -18.15 -7.66
N VAL A 210 0.23 -18.12 -7.65
CA VAL A 210 -0.56 -17.72 -6.49
C VAL A 210 -1.70 -18.70 -6.31
N TYR A 211 -1.84 -19.26 -5.11
CA TYR A 211 -2.89 -20.19 -4.76
C TYR A 211 -3.31 -20.07 -3.30
N VAL A 212 -4.50 -20.58 -3.01
CA VAL A 212 -5.09 -20.56 -1.67
C VAL A 212 -5.10 -21.98 -1.11
N THR A 213 -4.69 -22.14 0.13
CA THR A 213 -4.91 -23.33 0.94
C THR A 213 -5.97 -23.02 2.00
N GLU A 214 -6.35 -23.99 2.81
CA GLU A 214 -7.30 -23.79 3.90
C GLU A 214 -6.91 -22.62 4.84
N LYS A 215 -5.62 -22.48 5.14
CA LYS A 215 -5.10 -21.50 6.11
C LYS A 215 -4.36 -20.33 5.46
N TYR A 216 -3.74 -20.53 4.30
CA TYR A 216 -2.78 -19.59 3.74
C TYR A 216 -3.07 -19.19 2.30
N LEU A 217 -2.84 -17.93 2.01
CA LEU A 217 -2.56 -17.47 0.67
C LEU A 217 -1.06 -17.69 0.40
N CYS A 218 -0.76 -18.49 -0.62
CA CYS A 218 0.60 -18.90 -0.97
C CYS A 218 1.02 -18.27 -2.29
N GLY A 219 2.30 -17.95 -2.41
CA GLY A 219 2.88 -17.43 -3.65
C GLY A 219 4.30 -17.91 -3.89
N GLU A 220 4.64 -18.06 -5.18
CA GLU A 220 5.98 -18.25 -5.68
C GLU A 220 6.26 -17.21 -6.77
N LEU A 221 7.45 -16.62 -6.72
CA LEU A 221 8.01 -15.90 -7.85
C LEU A 221 9.03 -16.82 -8.50
N ARG A 222 8.80 -17.15 -9.75
CA ARG A 222 9.63 -18.06 -10.55
C ARG A 222 10.32 -17.31 -11.67
N ALA A 223 11.42 -17.83 -12.15
CA ALA A 223 12.20 -17.26 -13.24
C ALA A 223 12.65 -18.33 -14.23
N GLN A 224 12.98 -17.89 -15.44
CA GLN A 224 13.51 -18.74 -16.50
C GLN A 224 14.87 -19.33 -16.16
N ARG A 225 15.72 -18.60 -15.42
CA ARG A 225 17.06 -19.00 -14.97
C ARG A 225 17.40 -18.40 -13.59
N PRO A 226 18.35 -18.96 -12.87
CA PRO A 226 18.81 -18.40 -11.60
C PRO A 226 19.32 -16.96 -11.75
N LEU A 227 19.14 -16.17 -10.68
CA LEU A 227 19.75 -14.84 -10.55
C LEU A 227 21.17 -14.97 -9.99
N ALA A 228 22.09 -14.17 -10.51
CA ALA A 228 23.43 -14.01 -9.93
C ALA A 228 23.43 -13.20 -8.62
N VAL A 229 22.30 -12.52 -8.34
CA VAL A 229 22.13 -11.65 -7.17
C VAL A 229 21.08 -12.17 -6.21
N LYS A 230 21.12 -11.70 -4.96
CA LYS A 230 20.11 -11.91 -3.93
C LYS A 230 19.67 -10.57 -3.37
N TYR A 231 18.37 -10.45 -3.04
CA TYR A 231 17.82 -9.26 -2.43
C TYR A 231 17.48 -9.52 -0.96
N HIS A 232 17.86 -8.60 -0.09
CA HIS A 232 17.53 -8.58 1.32
C HIS A 232 16.68 -7.34 1.62
N ILE A 233 15.59 -7.54 2.32
CA ILE A 233 14.69 -6.47 2.74
C ILE A 233 14.73 -6.43 4.27
N ALA A 234 14.99 -5.25 4.83
CA ALA A 234 15.07 -5.06 6.26
C ALA A 234 14.44 -3.73 6.70
N ALA A 235 13.73 -3.78 7.81
CA ALA A 235 13.35 -2.56 8.54
C ALA A 235 14.55 -2.03 9.32
N GLN A 236 14.68 -0.71 9.37
CA GLN A 236 15.69 -0.01 10.16
C GLN A 236 15.07 1.19 10.86
N ASN A 237 15.65 1.61 11.97
CA ASN A 237 15.23 2.79 12.74
C ASN A 237 13.73 2.75 13.11
N GLU A 238 13.19 1.55 13.33
CA GLU A 238 11.78 1.39 13.67
C GLU A 238 11.56 1.75 15.14
N ARG A 239 10.62 2.70 15.37
CA ARG A 239 10.31 3.20 16.69
C ARG A 239 8.89 3.73 16.75
N PHE A 240 8.36 3.86 17.97
CA PHE A 240 7.11 4.54 18.25
C PHE A 240 7.41 5.83 18.99
N VAL A 241 6.91 6.96 18.47
CA VAL A 241 7.20 8.30 18.99
C VAL A 241 5.91 9.01 19.31
N ARG A 242 5.79 9.55 20.54
CA ARG A 242 4.66 10.40 20.93
C ARG A 242 4.98 11.86 20.64
N ARG A 243 4.09 12.51 19.87
CA ARG A 243 4.13 13.95 19.59
C ARG A 243 2.77 14.55 19.87
N ASN A 244 2.71 15.54 20.74
CA ASN A 244 1.47 16.24 21.12
C ASN A 244 0.33 15.25 21.50
N GLY A 245 0.63 14.23 22.29
CA GLY A 245 -0.33 13.23 22.76
C GLY A 245 -0.74 12.18 21.71
N VAL A 246 -0.17 12.20 20.51
CA VAL A 246 -0.45 11.23 19.44
C VAL A 246 0.77 10.36 19.19
N VAL A 247 0.58 9.04 19.15
CA VAL A 247 1.66 8.10 18.86
C VAL A 247 1.78 7.85 17.36
N TYR A 248 3.01 7.90 16.86
CA TYR A 248 3.38 7.60 15.48
C TYR A 248 4.37 6.45 15.45
N ARG A 249 4.22 5.58 14.47
CA ARG A 249 5.22 4.59 14.09
C ARG A 249 6.09 5.16 12.98
N GLU A 250 7.39 5.22 13.22
CA GLU A 250 8.41 5.68 12.29
C GLU A 250 9.38 4.56 11.97
N GLY A 251 10.05 4.66 10.83
CA GLY A 251 11.08 3.70 10.43
C GLY A 251 11.32 3.73 8.93
N GLU A 252 12.24 2.90 8.50
CA GLU A 252 12.65 2.80 7.11
C GLU A 252 12.64 1.34 6.67
N VAL A 253 12.29 1.10 5.42
CA VAL A 253 12.45 -0.21 4.79
C VAL A 253 13.49 -0.09 3.70
N TRP A 254 14.55 -0.85 3.83
CA TRP A 254 15.66 -0.89 2.91
C TRP A 254 15.71 -2.19 2.13
N ARG A 255 16.07 -2.09 0.86
CA ARG A 255 16.34 -3.20 -0.04
C ARG A 255 17.80 -3.19 -0.45
N THR A 256 18.52 -4.28 -0.15
CA THR A 256 19.93 -4.46 -0.49
C THR A 256 20.06 -5.56 -1.53
N CYS A 257 20.75 -5.26 -2.63
CA CYS A 257 21.12 -6.24 -3.66
C CYS A 257 22.57 -6.70 -3.42
N VAL A 258 22.78 -8.01 -3.36
CA VAL A 258 24.05 -8.62 -3.06
C VAL A 258 24.43 -9.60 -4.16
N ASP A 259 25.67 -9.56 -4.64
CA ASP A 259 26.22 -10.56 -5.55
C ASP A 259 26.38 -11.90 -4.82
N LYS A 260 25.82 -12.97 -5.36
CA LYS A 260 25.83 -14.31 -4.72
C LYS A 260 27.21 -14.94 -4.67
N ARG A 261 28.08 -14.64 -5.60
CA ARG A 261 29.42 -15.24 -5.70
C ARG A 261 30.41 -14.58 -4.75
N THR A 262 30.34 -13.25 -4.62
CA THR A 262 31.31 -12.48 -3.84
C THR A 262 30.80 -12.07 -2.46
N GLY A 263 29.48 -12.06 -2.26
CA GLY A 263 28.85 -11.49 -1.06
C GLY A 263 28.83 -9.96 -1.03
N ASN A 264 29.36 -9.29 -2.04
CA ASN A 264 29.45 -7.83 -2.07
C ASN A 264 28.07 -7.19 -2.28
N THR A 265 27.80 -6.10 -1.58
CA THR A 265 26.64 -5.26 -1.81
C THR A 265 26.81 -4.48 -3.12
N LEU A 266 25.91 -4.70 -4.08
CA LEU A 266 25.91 -4.03 -5.38
C LEU A 266 25.10 -2.74 -5.33
N SER A 267 23.98 -2.73 -4.57
CA SER A 267 23.15 -1.54 -4.38
C SER A 267 22.35 -1.62 -3.09
N ARG A 268 22.00 -0.46 -2.57
CA ARG A 268 21.09 -0.30 -1.44
C ARG A 268 20.10 0.80 -1.76
N GLN A 269 18.81 0.49 -1.62
CA GLN A 269 17.72 1.39 -1.97
C GLN A 269 16.77 1.53 -0.79
N LEU A 270 16.38 2.76 -0.47
CA LEU A 270 15.27 3.04 0.42
C LEU A 270 13.97 2.72 -0.33
N VAL A 271 13.26 1.69 0.15
CA VAL A 271 11.96 1.29 -0.39
C VAL A 271 10.85 2.17 0.18
N ARG A 272 10.95 2.46 1.48
CA ARG A 272 9.92 3.22 2.19
C ARG A 272 10.48 3.92 3.42
N GLN A 273 10.02 5.15 3.63
CA GLN A 273 10.10 5.86 4.90
C GLN A 273 8.71 5.90 5.52
N ASN A 274 8.58 5.32 6.71
CA ASN A 274 7.31 5.21 7.41
C ASN A 274 7.12 6.37 8.38
N HIS A 275 5.93 6.94 8.37
CA HIS A 275 5.45 7.89 9.39
C HIS A 275 3.93 7.72 9.49
N ALA A 276 3.47 6.84 10.37
CA ALA A 276 2.07 6.44 10.45
C ALA A 276 1.52 6.66 11.87
N ARG A 277 0.37 7.30 11.96
CA ARG A 277 -0.36 7.44 13.23
C ARG A 277 -0.87 6.07 13.68
N VAL A 278 -0.58 5.70 14.93
CA VAL A 278 -1.07 4.49 15.55
C VAL A 278 -2.54 4.68 15.95
N LEU A 279 -3.41 3.72 15.58
CA LEU A 279 -4.86 3.74 15.85
C LEU A 279 -5.34 2.55 16.69
N TYR A 280 -4.44 1.82 17.31
CA TYR A 280 -4.75 0.73 18.24
C TYR A 280 -4.22 1.04 19.63
N ASP A 281 -4.64 0.23 20.61
CA ASP A 281 -4.29 0.43 22.03
C ASP A 281 -2.77 0.38 22.24
N GLU A 282 -2.26 1.33 23.00
CA GLU A 282 -0.83 1.47 23.25
C GLU A 282 -0.25 0.32 24.08
N SER A 283 -1.07 -0.45 24.79
CA SER A 283 -0.64 -1.66 25.51
C SER A 283 0.00 -2.71 24.60
N PHE A 284 -0.24 -2.64 23.30
CA PHE A 284 0.41 -3.50 22.30
C PHE A 284 1.77 -2.98 21.83
N LEU A 285 2.20 -1.79 22.27
CA LEU A 285 3.47 -1.19 21.85
C LEU A 285 4.62 -1.64 22.76
N PRO A 286 5.80 -1.95 22.18
CA PRO A 286 6.94 -2.40 22.98
C PRO A 286 7.55 -1.26 23.83
N CYS A 287 7.61 -0.06 23.27
CA CYS A 287 8.13 1.17 23.91
C CYS A 287 7.67 2.38 23.09
N VAL A 288 7.38 3.48 23.77
CA VAL A 288 7.04 4.76 23.13
C VAL A 288 8.04 5.83 23.61
N GLU A 289 8.75 6.44 22.66
CA GLU A 289 9.66 7.56 22.92
C GLU A 289 8.87 8.86 23.05
N GLU A 290 9.05 9.60 24.13
CA GLU A 290 8.45 10.93 24.29
C GLU A 290 9.31 11.98 23.56
N GLN A 291 8.75 12.59 22.52
CA GLN A 291 9.41 13.72 21.86
C GLN A 291 8.84 15.03 22.37
N GLN A 292 9.64 15.77 23.13
CA GLN A 292 9.27 17.12 23.57
C GLN A 292 9.01 18.01 22.35
N PRO A 293 8.03 18.93 22.42
CA PRO A 293 7.84 19.92 21.38
C PRO A 293 9.15 20.71 21.24
N GLY A 294 9.72 20.71 20.05
CA GLY A 294 10.90 21.52 19.75
C GLY A 294 10.62 22.99 20.11
N PRO A 295 11.63 23.77 20.52
CA PRO A 295 11.45 25.17 20.88
C PRO A 295 10.73 25.86 19.70
N ALA A 296 9.59 26.50 20.03
CA ALA A 296 8.84 27.27 19.05
C ALA A 296 9.81 28.21 18.32
N ALA A 297 9.83 28.15 16.99
CA ALA A 297 10.65 29.04 16.17
C ALA A 297 10.33 30.48 16.61
N ARG A 298 11.23 31.09 17.35
CA ARG A 298 11.12 32.51 17.75
C ARG A 298 11.02 33.27 16.44
N GLY A 299 9.85 33.92 16.24
CA GLY A 299 9.64 34.81 15.14
C GLY A 299 10.82 35.79 15.08
N LYS A 300 11.52 35.83 13.98
CA LYS A 300 12.51 36.86 13.70
C LYS A 300 11.77 38.20 13.75
N GLY A 301 11.90 38.91 14.86
CA GLY A 301 11.49 40.30 14.93
C GLY A 301 12.20 41.05 13.82
N SER A 302 11.43 41.60 12.90
CA SER A 302 11.87 42.60 11.93
C SER A 302 12.34 43.82 12.70
N ALA A 303 13.64 43.95 12.86
CA ALA A 303 14.23 45.26 13.12
C ALA A 303 14.37 45.93 11.73
N ALA A 304 13.53 46.90 11.48
CA ALA A 304 13.76 47.86 10.40
C ALA A 304 14.55 49.03 10.95
N PRO A 305 15.49 49.64 10.16
CA PRO A 305 16.20 50.86 10.49
C PRO A 305 15.31 52.09 10.50
#